data_6e0a094831f6fdb0e192301c8adcb56e
#
_entry.id   6e0a094831f6fdb0e192301c8adcb56e
#
_cell.length_a   1.000
_cell.length_b   1.000
_cell.length_c   1.000
_cell.angle_alpha   90.00
_cell.angle_beta   90.00
_cell.angle_gamma   90.00
#
_symmetry.space_group_name_H-M   'P 1'
#
loop_
_entity.id
_entity.type
_entity.pdbx_description
1 polymer ?
#
loop_
_entity_poly.entity_id
_entity_poly.type
_entity_poly.pdbx_seq_one_letter_code
_entity_poly.pdbx_strand_id
1 'polypeptide(L)'
;MSYIALRSLTTAYAHLYVLLVLDILFDDCKRGTAHGAYKSKPCLDLERLKQIRGALDLPLVLHGGSGLSDDDFRQAIACGISKVNIFTDLCLAGNRAMKEGLEMGLSYLDIRNHKVAQIREEVKKKMTLFGCCGKA
;
A
#
# COMPACT_ATOMS: atom_id res chain seq x y z
N MET A 1 -6.25 -13.72 -22.40
CA MET A 1 -7.67 -13.90 -21.97
C MET A 1 -8.28 -12.52 -21.88
N SER A 2 -9.35 -12.27 -22.62
CA SER A 2 -9.86 -10.91 -22.83
C SER A 2 -10.59 -10.37 -21.60
N TYR A 3 -10.31 -9.13 -21.23
CA TYR A 3 -10.92 -8.36 -20.15
C TYR A 3 -12.44 -8.14 -20.24
N ILE A 4 -13.07 -8.63 -21.30
CA ILE A 4 -14.51 -8.47 -21.59
C ILE A 4 -15.39 -9.39 -20.72
N ALA A 5 -14.85 -10.47 -20.16
CA ALA A 5 -15.61 -11.42 -19.35
C ALA A 5 -16.00 -10.92 -17.94
N LEU A 6 -15.45 -9.80 -17.48
CA LEU A 6 -15.68 -9.27 -16.13
C LEU A 6 -16.95 -8.40 -16.01
N ARG A 7 -17.59 -8.01 -17.12
CA ARG A 7 -18.79 -7.17 -17.06
C ARG A 7 -20.10 -7.90 -16.71
N SER A 8 -20.13 -9.24 -16.66
CA SER A 8 -21.38 -10.00 -16.51
C SER A 8 -21.59 -10.62 -15.12
N LEU A 9 -20.72 -10.36 -14.15
CA LEU A 9 -20.84 -10.91 -12.81
C LEU A 9 -21.57 -9.93 -11.89
N THR A 10 -22.70 -10.41 -11.39
CA THR A 10 -23.68 -9.69 -10.59
C THR A 10 -23.10 -9.06 -9.31
N THR A 11 -23.72 -8.00 -8.84
CA THR A 11 -23.39 -7.12 -7.70
C THR A 11 -22.97 -7.84 -6.41
N ALA A 12 -23.34 -9.11 -6.22
CA ALA A 12 -22.99 -9.89 -5.03
C ALA A 12 -21.49 -10.25 -4.90
N TYR A 13 -20.75 -10.25 -6.01
CA TYR A 13 -19.31 -10.57 -6.04
C TYR A 13 -18.40 -9.37 -6.17
N ALA A 14 -18.94 -8.15 -6.24
CA ALA A 14 -18.17 -6.92 -6.44
C ALA A 14 -17.09 -6.72 -5.36
N HIS A 15 -17.33 -7.15 -4.12
CA HIS A 15 -16.38 -7.05 -3.02
C HIS A 15 -15.18 -8.02 -3.14
N LEU A 16 -15.35 -9.13 -3.87
CA LEU A 16 -14.28 -10.11 -4.06
C LEU A 16 -13.32 -9.71 -5.21
N TYR A 17 -13.80 -8.94 -6.19
CA TYR A 17 -13.03 -8.54 -7.38
C TYR A 17 -12.07 -7.37 -7.14
N VAL A 18 -12.28 -6.57 -6.11
CA VAL A 18 -11.37 -5.50 -5.71
C VAL A 18 -9.97 -6.02 -5.34
N LEU A 19 -9.86 -7.30 -4.99
CA LEU A 19 -8.60 -7.92 -4.56
C LEU A 19 -7.70 -8.41 -5.69
N LEU A 20 -8.21 -8.53 -6.92
CA LEU A 20 -7.48 -9.25 -7.99
C LEU A 20 -6.64 -8.37 -8.92
N VAL A 21 -6.73 -7.05 -8.81
CA VAL A 21 -6.25 -6.15 -9.88
C VAL A 21 -4.78 -5.75 -9.74
N LEU A 22 -4.10 -6.03 -8.64
CA LEU A 22 -2.94 -5.22 -8.26
C LEU A 22 -1.57 -5.87 -8.33
N ASP A 23 -1.47 -7.16 -8.48
CA ASP A 23 -0.19 -7.81 -8.86
C ASP A 23 0.21 -7.49 -10.33
N ILE A 24 -0.74 -6.91 -11.09
CA ILE A 24 -0.60 -6.58 -12.52
C ILE A 24 0.05 -5.20 -12.74
N LEU A 25 0.05 -4.31 -11.74
CA LEU A 25 0.58 -2.95 -11.87
C LEU A 25 2.09 -2.85 -11.72
N PHE A 26 2.72 -3.90 -11.26
CA PHE A 26 4.16 -3.96 -11.22
C PHE A 26 4.64 -4.54 -12.55
N ASP A 27 5.24 -3.68 -13.37
CA ASP A 27 5.91 -4.11 -14.58
C ASP A 27 6.88 -5.24 -14.27
N ASP A 28 7.08 -6.13 -15.24
CA ASP A 28 7.94 -7.33 -15.22
C ASP A 28 9.44 -7.06 -14.89
N CYS A 29 9.71 -6.09 -14.05
CA CYS A 29 11.00 -5.92 -13.39
C CYS A 29 11.24 -7.11 -12.45
N LYS A 30 11.12 -8.30 -13.09
CA LYS A 30 11.70 -9.59 -12.71
C LYS A 30 11.56 -9.99 -11.24
N ARG A 31 10.49 -10.78 -10.99
CA ARG A 31 10.46 -11.81 -9.94
C ARG A 31 10.59 -11.31 -8.50
N GLY A 32 9.49 -10.95 -7.93
CA GLY A 32 9.38 -10.83 -6.49
C GLY A 32 7.93 -10.65 -6.11
N THR A 33 7.41 -11.62 -5.38
CA THR A 33 6.07 -11.58 -4.81
C THR A 33 5.84 -10.28 -4.05
N ALA A 34 4.69 -9.68 -4.21
CA ALA A 34 4.25 -8.40 -3.69
C ALA A 34 4.21 -8.23 -2.14
N HIS A 35 4.79 -9.15 -1.39
CA HIS A 35 4.81 -9.12 0.07
C HIS A 35 6.24 -9.18 0.58
N GLY A 36 6.75 -8.06 1.12
CA GLY A 36 8.06 -7.96 1.73
C GLY A 36 8.90 -6.79 1.19
N ALA A 37 10.17 -6.72 1.61
CA ALA A 37 11.12 -5.74 1.09
C ALA A 37 11.54 -6.12 -0.34
N TYR A 38 11.35 -5.23 -1.28
CA TYR A 38 11.79 -5.42 -2.66
C TYR A 38 13.32 -5.46 -2.74
N LYS A 39 13.86 -6.37 -3.56
CA LYS A 39 15.29 -6.43 -3.88
C LYS A 39 15.74 -5.33 -4.85
N SER A 40 14.80 -4.75 -5.58
CA SER A 40 15.00 -3.61 -6.49
C SER A 40 13.88 -2.60 -6.27
N LYS A 41 14.11 -1.34 -6.66
CA LYS A 41 13.08 -0.29 -6.56
C LYS A 41 11.86 -0.72 -7.40
N PRO A 42 10.66 -0.85 -6.80
CA PRO A 42 9.45 -1.16 -7.56
C PRO A 42 9.12 -0.01 -8.51
N CYS A 43 8.60 -0.34 -9.68
CA CYS A 43 8.13 0.62 -10.67
C CYS A 43 6.66 0.38 -10.95
N LEU A 44 5.83 1.42 -10.84
CA LEU A 44 4.40 1.34 -11.14
C LEU A 44 4.13 1.62 -12.62
N ASP A 45 3.36 0.74 -13.26
CA ASP A 45 2.81 0.99 -14.60
C ASP A 45 1.55 1.88 -14.48
N LEU A 46 1.77 3.18 -14.45
CA LEU A 46 0.69 4.17 -14.31
C LEU A 46 -0.22 4.24 -15.54
N GLU A 47 0.29 3.94 -16.74
CA GLU A 47 -0.52 3.91 -17.95
C GLU A 47 -1.49 2.73 -17.93
N ARG A 48 -1.02 1.56 -17.51
CA ARG A 48 -1.89 0.41 -17.29
C ARG A 48 -2.93 0.69 -16.21
N LEU A 49 -2.56 1.38 -15.13
CA LEU A 49 -3.49 1.79 -14.07
C LEU A 49 -4.62 2.67 -14.63
N LYS A 50 -4.30 3.67 -15.45
CA LYS A 50 -5.30 4.53 -16.10
C LYS A 50 -6.23 3.73 -17.03
N GLN A 51 -5.68 2.79 -17.80
CA GLN A 51 -6.48 1.91 -18.67
C GLN A 51 -7.46 1.06 -17.85
N ILE A 52 -7.00 0.47 -16.74
CA ILE A 52 -7.85 -0.31 -15.84
C ILE A 52 -8.95 0.59 -15.23
N ARG A 53 -8.58 1.78 -14.74
CA ARG A 53 -9.54 2.73 -14.17
C ARG A 53 -10.59 3.17 -15.20
N GLY A 54 -10.18 3.39 -16.45
CA GLY A 54 -11.11 3.74 -17.53
C GLY A 54 -12.04 2.60 -17.95
N ALA A 55 -11.62 1.35 -17.76
CA ALA A 55 -12.40 0.17 -18.12
C ALA A 55 -13.35 -0.31 -17.00
N LEU A 56 -13.08 0.07 -15.75
CA LEU A 56 -13.81 -0.43 -14.57
C LEU A 56 -14.37 0.75 -13.77
N ASP A 57 -15.67 0.70 -13.49
CA ASP A 57 -16.32 1.63 -12.55
C ASP A 57 -16.34 1.04 -11.13
N LEU A 58 -15.18 0.63 -10.64
CA LEU A 58 -14.99 0.03 -9.31
C LEU A 58 -13.83 0.72 -8.59
N PRO A 59 -13.90 0.83 -7.25
CA PRO A 59 -12.76 1.31 -6.46
C PRO A 59 -11.56 0.40 -6.62
N LEU A 60 -10.39 0.98 -6.92
CA LEU A 60 -9.14 0.25 -7.08
C LEU A 60 -8.33 0.25 -5.77
N VAL A 61 -7.69 -0.87 -5.47
CA VAL A 61 -6.87 -1.05 -4.27
C VAL A 61 -5.42 -1.29 -4.67
N LEU A 62 -4.47 -0.58 -4.10
CA LEU A 62 -3.04 -0.83 -4.26
C LEU A 62 -2.54 -1.75 -3.14
N HIS A 63 -2.11 -2.96 -3.51
CA HIS A 63 -1.40 -3.88 -2.63
C HIS A 63 0.11 -3.71 -2.76
N GLY A 64 0.88 -4.22 -1.79
CA GLY A 64 2.33 -4.25 -1.88
C GLY A 64 3.00 -2.88 -1.98
N GLY A 65 2.36 -1.83 -1.47
CA GLY A 65 2.86 -0.46 -1.54
C GLY A 65 4.13 -0.17 -0.72
N SER A 66 4.62 -1.14 0.05
CA SER A 66 5.86 -0.96 0.81
C SER A 66 7.06 -0.84 -0.13
N GLY A 67 7.88 0.19 0.07
CA GLY A 67 9.05 0.47 -0.78
C GLY A 67 8.78 1.39 -1.97
N LEU A 68 7.54 1.78 -2.22
CA LEU A 68 7.21 2.86 -3.14
C LEU A 68 7.60 4.22 -2.55
N SER A 69 7.99 5.16 -3.40
CA SER A 69 8.23 6.53 -2.99
C SER A 69 6.90 7.26 -2.72
N ASP A 70 6.98 8.36 -1.97
CA ASP A 70 5.82 9.22 -1.74
C ASP A 70 5.21 9.74 -3.05
N ASP A 71 6.03 9.95 -4.06
CA ASP A 71 5.58 10.41 -5.37
C ASP A 71 4.84 9.32 -6.14
N ASP A 72 5.34 8.07 -6.08
CA ASP A 72 4.64 6.91 -6.66
C ASP A 72 3.23 6.77 -6.06
N PHE A 73 3.08 6.96 -4.74
CA PHE A 73 1.76 6.96 -4.10
C PHE A 73 0.86 8.09 -4.59
N ARG A 74 1.39 9.33 -4.67
CA ARG A 74 0.60 10.48 -5.17
C ARG A 74 0.13 10.24 -6.60
N GLN A 75 1.01 9.74 -7.46
CA GLN A 75 0.68 9.43 -8.85
C GLN A 75 -0.35 8.30 -8.94
N ALA A 76 -0.21 7.21 -8.18
CA ALA A 76 -1.17 6.12 -8.16
C ALA A 76 -2.56 6.60 -7.71
N ILE A 77 -2.64 7.43 -6.68
CA ILE A 77 -3.89 8.02 -6.19
C ILE A 77 -4.50 8.93 -7.24
N ALA A 78 -3.71 9.78 -7.88
CA ALA A 78 -4.16 10.64 -8.98
C ALA A 78 -4.68 9.83 -10.19
N CYS A 79 -4.16 8.63 -10.42
CA CYS A 79 -4.62 7.69 -11.44
C CYS A 79 -5.83 6.86 -11.02
N GLY A 80 -6.40 7.05 -9.81
CA GLY A 80 -7.68 6.46 -9.41
C GLY A 80 -7.60 5.34 -8.38
N ILE A 81 -6.47 5.13 -7.72
CA ILE A 81 -6.40 4.25 -6.53
C ILE A 81 -7.23 4.87 -5.41
N SER A 82 -8.14 4.08 -4.83
CA SER A 82 -9.04 4.49 -3.76
C SER A 82 -8.63 3.95 -2.39
N LYS A 83 -7.82 2.90 -2.34
CA LYS A 83 -7.33 2.26 -1.10
C LYS A 83 -5.89 1.80 -1.28
N VAL A 84 -5.08 1.96 -0.25
CA VAL A 84 -3.69 1.45 -0.19
C VAL A 84 -3.53 0.56 1.02
N ASN A 85 -2.91 -0.61 0.84
CA ASN A 85 -2.54 -1.50 1.93
C ASN A 85 -1.08 -1.27 2.32
N ILE A 86 -0.84 -0.93 3.59
CA ILE A 86 0.49 -0.69 4.16
C ILE A 86 0.70 -1.66 5.32
N PHE A 87 1.79 -2.39 5.31
CA PHE A 87 2.17 -3.30 6.39
C PHE A 87 3.66 -3.21 6.73
N THR A 88 4.54 -3.45 5.76
CA THR A 88 5.98 -3.56 5.99
C THR A 88 6.58 -2.27 6.57
N ASP A 89 6.15 -1.09 6.12
CA ASP A 89 6.62 0.20 6.63
C ASP A 89 6.31 0.35 8.13
N LEU A 90 5.13 -0.11 8.56
CA LEU A 90 4.74 -0.08 9.98
C LEU A 90 5.57 -1.07 10.81
N CYS A 91 5.84 -2.26 10.27
CA CYS A 91 6.73 -3.23 10.90
C CYS A 91 8.15 -2.68 11.05
N LEU A 92 8.68 -2.03 10.02
CA LEU A 92 10.01 -1.42 10.04
C LEU A 92 10.08 -0.25 11.05
N ALA A 93 9.04 0.58 11.14
CA ALA A 93 8.95 1.63 12.15
C ALA A 93 8.95 1.03 13.57
N GLY A 94 8.19 -0.04 13.79
CA GLY A 94 8.18 -0.75 15.07
C GLY A 94 9.53 -1.38 15.41
N ASN A 95 10.21 -1.99 14.44
CA ASN A 95 11.53 -2.58 14.65
C ASN A 95 12.59 -1.52 14.99
N ARG A 96 12.60 -0.37 14.29
CA ARG A 96 13.48 0.76 14.62
C ARG A 96 13.26 1.23 16.05
N ALA A 97 12.00 1.46 16.42
CA ALA A 97 11.66 1.92 17.77
C ALA A 97 12.06 0.93 18.88
N MET A 98 11.94 -0.38 18.62
CA MET A 98 12.41 -1.39 19.57
C MET A 98 13.93 -1.34 19.74
N LYS A 99 14.68 -1.23 18.64
CA LYS A 99 16.14 -1.11 18.67
C LYS A 99 16.58 0.14 19.43
N GLU A 100 16.01 1.30 19.10
CA GLU A 100 16.26 2.56 19.79
C GLU A 100 15.97 2.46 21.28
N GLY A 101 14.84 1.88 21.68
CA GLY A 101 14.47 1.70 23.07
C GLY A 101 15.44 0.81 23.86
N LEU A 102 15.98 -0.25 23.24
CA LEU A 102 17.02 -1.09 23.84
C LEU A 102 18.33 -0.32 24.00
N GLU A 103 18.75 0.42 22.99
CA GLU A 103 19.96 1.25 23.02
C GLU A 103 19.88 2.36 24.09
N MET A 104 18.68 2.89 24.34
CA MET A 104 18.40 3.88 25.39
C MET A 104 18.28 3.24 26.79
N GLY A 105 18.32 1.92 26.92
CA GLY A 105 18.17 1.22 28.20
C GLY A 105 16.76 1.32 28.79
N LEU A 106 15.74 1.51 27.98
CA LEU A 106 14.36 1.63 28.45
C LEU A 106 13.82 0.30 29.00
N SER A 107 12.89 0.40 29.97
CA SER A 107 12.15 -0.77 30.44
C SER A 107 11.29 -1.40 29.35
N TYR A 108 10.87 -2.66 29.53
CA TYR A 108 9.98 -3.35 28.58
C TYR A 108 8.70 -2.56 28.25
N LEU A 109 8.08 -1.96 29.29
CA LEU A 109 6.86 -1.18 29.12
C LEU A 109 7.13 0.13 28.33
N ASP A 110 8.25 0.77 28.60
CA ASP A 110 8.63 2.00 27.91
C ASP A 110 8.98 1.72 26.45
N ILE A 111 9.70 0.62 26.16
CA ILE A 111 9.95 0.16 24.77
C ILE A 111 8.63 -0.08 24.04
N ARG A 112 7.65 -0.75 24.68
CA ARG A 112 6.34 -0.96 24.11
C ARG A 112 5.65 0.36 23.76
N ASN A 113 5.66 1.31 24.68
CA ASN A 113 5.04 2.62 24.51
C ASN A 113 5.75 3.42 23.41
N HIS A 114 7.08 3.41 23.40
CA HIS A 114 7.89 4.04 22.36
C HIS A 114 7.55 3.46 20.97
N LYS A 115 7.50 2.13 20.86
CA LYS A 115 7.09 1.44 19.62
C LYS A 115 5.72 1.87 19.13
N VAL A 116 4.72 1.91 20.02
CA VAL A 116 3.35 2.34 19.65
C VAL A 116 3.34 3.79 19.18
N ALA A 117 4.10 4.67 19.83
CA ALA A 117 4.21 6.07 19.42
C ALA A 117 4.82 6.21 18.01
N GLN A 118 5.91 5.51 17.74
CA GLN A 118 6.59 5.56 16.42
C GLN A 118 5.72 4.99 15.28
N ILE A 119 5.04 3.86 15.53
CA ILE A 119 4.10 3.30 14.55
C ILE A 119 2.94 4.28 14.29
N ARG A 120 2.41 4.94 15.33
CA ARG A 120 1.36 5.95 15.19
C ARG A 120 1.81 7.12 14.32
N GLU A 121 3.02 7.62 14.52
CA GLU A 121 3.54 8.72 13.69
C GLU A 121 3.72 8.27 12.22
N GLU A 122 4.16 7.04 11.98
CA GLU A 122 4.25 6.50 10.63
C GLU A 122 2.86 6.40 9.95
N VAL A 123 1.84 5.93 10.69
CA VAL A 123 0.45 5.92 10.18
C VAL A 123 -0.03 7.33 9.85
N LYS A 124 0.21 8.32 10.72
CA LYS A 124 -0.18 9.72 10.45
C LYS A 124 0.49 10.26 9.18
N LYS A 125 1.77 9.99 8.98
CA LYS A 125 2.48 10.38 7.75
C LYS A 125 1.81 9.78 6.51
N LYS A 126 1.50 8.47 6.54
CA LYS A 126 0.81 7.81 5.43
C LYS A 126 -0.60 8.37 5.21
N MET A 127 -1.36 8.65 6.26
CA MET A 127 -2.69 9.26 6.14
C MET A 127 -2.62 10.66 5.50
N THR A 128 -1.63 11.46 5.88
CA THR A 128 -1.39 12.76 5.27
C THR A 128 -1.00 12.62 3.80
N LEU A 129 -0.07 11.71 3.49
CA LEU A 129 0.37 11.43 2.13
C LEU A 129 -0.79 11.01 1.22
N PHE A 130 -1.69 10.17 1.72
CA PHE A 130 -2.83 9.66 0.96
C PHE A 130 -4.01 10.63 0.91
N GLY A 131 -3.91 11.78 1.57
CA GLY A 131 -4.97 12.79 1.60
C GLY A 131 -6.21 12.36 2.38
N CYS A 132 -6.06 11.49 3.40
CA CYS A 132 -7.17 11.02 4.24
C CYS A 132 -7.53 11.99 5.37
N CYS A 133 -6.69 12.97 5.68
CA CYS A 133 -6.89 13.88 6.79
C CYS A 133 -8.16 14.76 6.55
N GLY A 134 -9.02 14.82 7.58
CA GLY A 134 -10.26 15.62 7.52
C GLY A 134 -11.36 15.06 6.62
N LYS A 135 -11.30 13.79 6.25
CA LYS A 135 -12.29 13.11 5.40
C LYS A 135 -13.07 11.99 6.11
N ALA A 136 -13.02 11.97 7.43
CA ALA A 136 -13.80 11.05 8.25
C ALA A 136 -15.15 11.69 8.62
#